data_76e278bb3caad310c10afd7a57551d12
#
_entry.id   76e278bb3caad310c10afd7a57551d12
#
_cell.length_a   1.000
_cell.length_b   1.000
_cell.length_c   1.000
_cell.angle_alpha   90.00
_cell.angle_beta   90.00
_cell.angle_gamma   90.00
#
_symmetry.space_group_name_H-M   'P 1'
#
loop_
_entity.id
_entity.type
_entity.pdbx_description
1 polymer ?
#
loop_
_entity_poly.entity_id
_entity_poly.type
_entity_poly.pdbx_seq_one_letter_code
_entity_poly.pdbx_strand_id
1 'polypeptide(L)'
;MTAVRPEDLPTTDTDVLVVGAGPTGLMAGLVLARTGLSAVVADQKSGPTRESRALAVQPRTMEIYDQLGLAERVMSGAYRAVRMQIGDREPVSGGVGIDRVQQGATRFPGIQIFEQSRNEELLSAALAGSGREILWSHRLIDLIDATSEPGGRVVALLEGPDGLIRVRARWCIGADGASSAVRRILNVPFEGVTDEATFWVADVRGLQGLPDQTMTMRFGKATFGLTFPLGPGGHARLVSLALDDHVDQDAALASARSDLGLAFDSVDWFSSYRVHHRVASRFRVGSVFLAGDAGHVHSPVGGQGMNTGLQDAHNLALLLTDIARGHLDPVTLDRYERERRPVAVTLVKVTDRMFGIIGRRGTLVALLRRVVGGGAAGFAPRLLGTRFGARLGGYVGQYRIRYHYLGKGDRLPAWADDQVVGLRLPPVGDNHQALRRLTWQLHTYGTQADRPDLPGWIEHPQDFGRDKQQRLRPDRLYLVRPDGFIAASLPLRAKSADSTQLRAALAAHGIMN
;
A
#
# COMPACT_ATOMS: atom_id res chain seq x y z
N MET A 1 -21.71 30.00 30.32
CA MET A 1 -20.83 28.86 29.95
C MET A 1 -19.42 29.30 30.26
N THR A 2 -18.81 28.75 31.31
CA THR A 2 -17.40 29.01 31.64
C THR A 2 -16.55 28.43 30.50
N ALA A 3 -15.73 29.25 29.88
CA ALA A 3 -14.80 28.77 28.84
C ALA A 3 -13.83 27.76 29.49
N VAL A 4 -13.89 26.52 29.05
CA VAL A 4 -12.96 25.45 29.47
C VAL A 4 -11.57 25.86 28.97
N ARG A 5 -10.63 26.05 29.89
CA ARG A 5 -9.25 26.37 29.52
C ARG A 5 -8.61 25.14 28.89
N PRO A 6 -7.77 25.27 27.85
CA PRO A 6 -7.11 24.11 27.21
C PRO A 6 -6.31 23.25 28.21
N GLU A 7 -5.79 23.85 29.28
CA GLU A 7 -5.04 23.17 30.34
C GLU A 7 -5.89 22.25 31.23
N ASP A 8 -7.21 22.47 31.29
CA ASP A 8 -8.15 21.72 32.13
C ASP A 8 -8.72 20.47 31.38
N LEU A 9 -8.37 20.27 30.11
CA LEU A 9 -8.86 19.15 29.34
C LEU A 9 -8.19 17.82 29.72
N PRO A 10 -8.93 16.71 29.76
CA PRO A 10 -8.35 15.38 29.86
C PRO A 10 -7.24 15.20 28.82
N THR A 11 -6.04 14.82 29.28
CA THR A 11 -4.86 14.76 28.43
C THR A 11 -4.27 13.35 28.41
N THR A 12 -3.99 12.84 27.21
CA THR A 12 -3.28 11.58 27.00
C THR A 12 -1.93 11.86 26.35
N ASP A 13 -0.85 11.34 26.95
CA ASP A 13 0.49 11.35 26.37
C ASP A 13 0.78 10.03 25.64
N THR A 14 1.37 10.11 24.45
CA THR A 14 1.73 8.95 23.63
C THR A 14 2.97 9.24 22.79
N ASP A 15 3.59 8.20 22.19
CA ASP A 15 4.66 8.43 21.22
C ASP A 15 4.09 8.90 19.89
N VAL A 16 2.99 8.28 19.42
CA VAL A 16 2.40 8.58 18.11
C VAL A 16 0.89 8.76 18.23
N LEU A 17 0.37 9.87 17.71
CA LEU A 17 -1.05 10.03 17.42
C LEU A 17 -1.29 9.62 15.97
N VAL A 18 -2.25 8.74 15.73
CA VAL A 18 -2.75 8.37 14.40
C VAL A 18 -4.16 8.89 14.24
N VAL A 19 -4.35 9.82 13.30
CA VAL A 19 -5.67 10.39 12.99
C VAL A 19 -6.23 9.66 11.77
N GLY A 20 -7.33 8.94 11.99
CA GLY A 20 -7.98 8.07 11.01
C GLY A 20 -7.74 6.58 11.29
N ALA A 21 -8.84 5.81 11.42
CA ALA A 21 -8.85 4.36 11.58
C ALA A 21 -9.40 3.65 10.33
N GLY A 22 -9.03 4.14 9.15
CA GLY A 22 -9.10 3.37 7.91
C GLY A 22 -7.95 2.36 7.82
N PRO A 23 -7.81 1.58 6.72
CA PRO A 23 -6.77 0.57 6.59
C PRO A 23 -5.36 1.10 6.85
N THR A 24 -5.05 2.30 6.38
CA THR A 24 -3.74 2.97 6.56
C THR A 24 -3.45 3.25 8.03
N GLY A 25 -4.37 3.90 8.74
CA GLY A 25 -4.17 4.25 10.15
C GLY A 25 -4.15 3.03 11.05
N LEU A 26 -5.02 2.04 10.82
CA LEU A 26 -5.03 0.77 11.54
C LEU A 26 -3.71 0.00 11.34
N MET A 27 -3.17 -0.01 10.12
CA MET A 27 -1.85 -0.60 9.84
C MET A 27 -0.75 0.13 10.62
N ALA A 28 -0.75 1.46 10.63
CA ALA A 28 0.22 2.23 11.41
C ALA A 28 0.14 1.89 12.91
N GLY A 29 -1.07 1.94 13.49
CA GLY A 29 -1.30 1.59 14.89
C GLY A 29 -0.85 0.17 15.24
N LEU A 30 -1.15 -0.81 14.37
CA LEU A 30 -0.75 -2.19 14.59
C LEU A 30 0.78 -2.38 14.54
N VAL A 31 1.47 -1.78 13.57
CA VAL A 31 2.94 -1.87 13.47
C VAL A 31 3.59 -1.22 14.70
N LEU A 32 3.12 -0.03 15.11
CA LEU A 32 3.60 0.64 16.32
C LEU A 32 3.40 -0.23 17.57
N ALA A 33 2.22 -0.83 17.72
CA ALA A 33 1.93 -1.73 18.84
C ALA A 33 2.85 -2.96 18.84
N ARG A 34 3.05 -3.60 17.68
CA ARG A 34 3.95 -4.76 17.51
C ARG A 34 5.41 -4.44 17.79
N THR A 35 5.79 -3.20 17.57
CA THR A 35 7.16 -2.71 17.85
C THR A 35 7.30 -2.05 19.21
N GLY A 36 6.25 -2.03 20.04
CA GLY A 36 6.29 -1.56 21.42
C GLY A 36 6.21 -0.05 21.61
N LEU A 37 5.90 0.72 20.55
CA LEU A 37 5.62 2.15 20.70
C LEU A 37 4.19 2.37 21.18
N SER A 38 4.02 3.36 22.04
CA SER A 38 2.68 3.81 22.42
C SER A 38 2.05 4.58 21.26
N ALA A 39 0.80 4.26 20.98
CA ALA A 39 0.03 4.95 19.95
C ALA A 39 -1.43 5.12 20.36
N VAL A 40 -1.98 6.29 20.08
CA VAL A 40 -3.41 6.58 20.12
C VAL A 40 -3.90 6.63 18.70
N VAL A 41 -4.89 5.81 18.37
CA VAL A 41 -5.58 5.83 17.06
C VAL A 41 -6.96 6.42 17.27
N ALA A 42 -7.30 7.49 16.55
CA ALA A 42 -8.59 8.16 16.67
C ALA A 42 -9.30 8.29 15.32
N ASP A 43 -10.59 8.07 15.29
CA ASP A 43 -11.41 8.24 14.08
C ASP A 43 -12.78 8.84 14.43
N GLN A 44 -13.27 9.72 13.57
CA GLN A 44 -14.60 10.32 13.70
C GLN A 44 -15.75 9.32 13.47
N LYS A 45 -15.48 8.19 12.78
CA LYS A 45 -16.44 7.09 12.61
C LYS A 45 -16.69 6.40 13.95
N SER A 46 -17.86 5.75 14.08
CA SER A 46 -18.23 4.95 15.27
C SER A 46 -17.65 3.51 15.23
N GLY A 47 -16.94 3.13 14.18
CA GLY A 47 -16.38 1.79 14.00
C GLY A 47 -15.84 1.56 12.59
N PRO A 48 -15.40 0.34 12.27
CA PRO A 48 -14.95 -0.03 10.93
C PRO A 48 -16.02 0.25 9.87
N THR A 49 -15.59 0.58 8.67
CA THR A 49 -16.48 0.84 7.53
C THR A 49 -17.23 -0.43 7.15
N ARG A 50 -18.56 -0.36 7.02
CA ARG A 50 -19.40 -1.52 6.64
C ARG A 50 -19.37 -1.78 5.14
N GLU A 51 -19.32 -0.72 4.35
CA GLU A 51 -19.33 -0.77 2.88
C GLU A 51 -18.05 -0.17 2.32
N SER A 52 -17.45 -0.82 1.35
CA SER A 52 -16.15 -0.39 0.86
C SER A 52 -16.00 -0.58 -0.64
N ARG A 53 -15.25 0.31 -1.26
CA ARG A 53 -14.96 0.29 -2.70
C ARG A 53 -13.73 -0.53 -3.03
N ALA A 54 -12.72 -0.52 -2.17
CA ALA A 54 -11.50 -1.29 -2.36
C ALA A 54 -11.68 -2.74 -1.92
N LEU A 55 -11.04 -3.66 -2.66
CA LEU A 55 -11.18 -5.11 -2.41
C LEU A 55 -9.93 -5.92 -2.77
N ALA A 56 -9.01 -5.38 -3.56
CA ALA A 56 -7.85 -6.13 -4.02
C ALA A 56 -6.67 -5.95 -3.06
N VAL A 57 -6.21 -7.04 -2.46
CA VAL A 57 -4.98 -7.10 -1.68
C VAL A 57 -3.87 -7.68 -2.56
N GLN A 58 -2.87 -6.86 -2.83
CA GLN A 58 -1.77 -7.16 -3.73
C GLN A 58 -0.68 -8.01 -3.04
N PRO A 59 0.16 -8.73 -3.80
CA PRO A 59 1.22 -9.58 -3.25
C PRO A 59 2.12 -8.88 -2.23
N ARG A 60 2.51 -7.63 -2.48
CA ARG A 60 3.36 -6.90 -1.53
C ARG A 60 2.66 -6.66 -0.19
N THR A 61 1.38 -6.34 -0.22
CA THR A 61 0.58 -6.18 1.00
C THR A 61 0.43 -7.50 1.75
N MET A 62 0.29 -8.62 1.02
CA MET A 62 0.29 -9.96 1.63
C MET A 62 1.61 -10.28 2.33
N GLU A 63 2.76 -9.83 1.79
CA GLU A 63 4.05 -9.98 2.47
C GLU A 63 4.13 -9.14 3.77
N ILE A 64 3.54 -7.95 3.79
CA ILE A 64 3.40 -7.14 5.01
C ILE A 64 2.49 -7.83 6.02
N TYR A 65 1.37 -8.38 5.56
CA TYR A 65 0.50 -9.18 6.44
C TYR A 65 1.21 -10.44 6.97
N ASP A 66 2.08 -11.06 6.18
CA ASP A 66 2.91 -12.19 6.66
C ASP A 66 3.89 -11.75 7.75
N GLN A 67 4.54 -10.60 7.60
CA GLN A 67 5.38 -10.01 8.65
C GLN A 67 4.62 -9.76 9.96
N LEU A 68 3.33 -9.43 9.86
CA LEU A 68 2.47 -9.18 11.01
C LEU A 68 1.70 -10.43 11.49
N GLY A 69 1.95 -11.61 10.88
CA GLY A 69 1.25 -12.86 11.23
C GLY A 69 -0.23 -12.88 10.83
N LEU A 70 -0.65 -12.06 9.86
CA LEU A 70 -2.04 -11.94 9.44
C LEU A 70 -2.34 -12.60 8.09
N ALA A 71 -1.31 -13.03 7.33
CA ALA A 71 -1.48 -13.52 5.97
C ALA A 71 -2.43 -14.73 5.87
N GLU A 72 -2.37 -15.68 6.80
CA GLU A 72 -3.24 -16.86 6.81
C GLU A 72 -4.71 -16.47 7.03
N ARG A 73 -4.97 -15.49 7.90
CA ARG A 73 -6.34 -15.00 8.13
C ARG A 73 -6.91 -14.30 6.89
N VAL A 74 -6.07 -13.56 6.15
CA VAL A 74 -6.49 -12.98 4.86
C VAL A 74 -6.75 -14.08 3.85
N MET A 75 -5.84 -15.05 3.68
CA MET A 75 -5.99 -16.13 2.70
C MET A 75 -7.21 -17.01 2.97
N SER A 76 -7.53 -17.31 4.22
CA SER A 76 -8.71 -18.10 4.57
C SER A 76 -10.02 -17.35 4.35
N GLY A 77 -9.99 -16.03 4.42
CA GLY A 77 -11.18 -15.18 4.24
C GLY A 77 -11.33 -14.59 2.84
N ALA A 78 -10.29 -14.55 2.03
CA ALA A 78 -10.29 -13.94 0.71
C ALA A 78 -10.73 -14.90 -0.39
N TYR A 79 -11.27 -14.33 -1.48
CA TYR A 79 -11.44 -15.07 -2.71
C TYR A 79 -10.23 -14.80 -3.63
N ARG A 80 -9.51 -15.83 -4.04
CA ARG A 80 -8.26 -15.67 -4.78
C ARG A 80 -8.54 -15.49 -6.27
N ALA A 81 -8.04 -14.40 -6.86
CA ALA A 81 -8.03 -14.17 -8.29
C ALA A 81 -6.64 -14.50 -8.87
N VAL A 82 -6.59 -15.51 -9.75
CA VAL A 82 -5.34 -16.01 -10.35
C VAL A 82 -5.26 -15.75 -11.85
N ARG A 83 -6.36 -15.32 -12.48
CA ARG A 83 -6.45 -15.04 -13.91
C ARG A 83 -7.04 -13.67 -14.16
N MET A 84 -6.68 -13.08 -15.28
CA MET A 84 -7.30 -11.88 -15.83
C MET A 84 -7.66 -12.14 -17.30
N GLN A 85 -8.90 -11.89 -17.67
CA GLN A 85 -9.37 -11.90 -19.04
C GLN A 85 -9.68 -10.48 -19.49
N ILE A 86 -9.28 -10.16 -20.71
CA ILE A 86 -9.59 -8.88 -21.36
C ILE A 86 -10.32 -9.21 -22.66
N GLY A 87 -11.46 -8.61 -22.88
CA GLY A 87 -12.24 -8.88 -24.08
C GLY A 87 -13.32 -7.85 -24.35
N ASP A 88 -14.05 -8.12 -25.44
CA ASP A 88 -15.26 -7.43 -25.83
C ASP A 88 -16.48 -8.08 -25.12
N ARG A 89 -17.68 -7.86 -25.62
CA ARG A 89 -18.96 -8.37 -25.08
C ARG A 89 -18.97 -9.87 -24.78
N GLU A 90 -18.24 -10.66 -25.57
CA GLU A 90 -18.13 -12.12 -25.35
C GLU A 90 -16.92 -12.47 -24.50
N PRO A 91 -17.02 -13.50 -23.63
CA PRO A 91 -15.88 -13.97 -22.87
C PRO A 91 -14.80 -14.46 -23.83
N VAL A 92 -13.65 -13.78 -23.82
CA VAL A 92 -12.49 -14.23 -24.59
C VAL A 92 -12.00 -15.53 -23.98
N SER A 93 -11.97 -16.59 -24.80
CA SER A 93 -11.34 -17.85 -24.44
C SER A 93 -9.85 -17.63 -24.25
N GLY A 94 -9.36 -17.82 -23.04
CA GLY A 94 -7.97 -17.66 -22.67
C GLY A 94 -7.74 -16.39 -21.81
N GLY A 95 -7.22 -16.54 -20.63
CA GLY A 95 -6.83 -15.47 -19.74
C GLY A 95 -5.35 -15.53 -19.43
N VAL A 96 -4.82 -14.43 -18.90
CA VAL A 96 -3.46 -14.37 -18.40
C VAL A 96 -3.43 -14.89 -16.98
N GLY A 97 -2.61 -15.90 -16.71
CA GLY A 97 -2.33 -16.37 -15.35
C GLY A 97 -1.50 -15.33 -14.60
N ILE A 98 -2.16 -14.54 -13.74
CA ILE A 98 -1.49 -13.54 -12.91
C ILE A 98 -0.50 -14.24 -11.97
N ASP A 99 -0.91 -15.37 -11.40
CA ASP A 99 -0.10 -16.19 -10.51
C ASP A 99 1.16 -16.71 -11.20
N ARG A 100 1.07 -17.15 -12.47
CA ARG A 100 2.22 -17.62 -13.25
C ARG A 100 3.24 -16.50 -13.51
N VAL A 101 2.76 -15.29 -13.82
CA VAL A 101 3.63 -14.11 -14.04
C VAL A 101 4.35 -13.71 -12.74
N GLN A 102 3.74 -13.95 -11.59
CA GLN A 102 4.26 -13.60 -10.27
C GLN A 102 5.03 -14.75 -9.60
N GLN A 103 5.03 -15.94 -10.21
CA GLN A 103 5.69 -17.12 -9.67
C GLN A 103 7.18 -16.87 -9.43
N GLY A 104 7.66 -17.22 -8.23
CA GLY A 104 9.05 -17.00 -7.80
C GLY A 104 9.40 -15.55 -7.48
N ALA A 105 8.58 -14.57 -7.86
CA ALA A 105 8.77 -13.18 -7.47
C ALA A 105 8.21 -12.88 -6.07
N THR A 106 7.19 -13.60 -5.63
CA THR A 106 6.55 -13.46 -4.32
C THR A 106 6.11 -14.81 -3.78
N ARG A 107 5.91 -14.90 -2.45
CA ARG A 107 5.29 -16.06 -1.79
C ARG A 107 3.77 -16.11 -1.97
N PHE A 108 3.16 -14.99 -2.38
CA PHE A 108 1.71 -14.81 -2.49
C PHE A 108 1.30 -14.46 -3.93
N PRO A 109 1.50 -15.36 -4.92
CA PRO A 109 1.11 -15.10 -6.30
C PRO A 109 -0.42 -15.06 -6.43
N GLY A 110 -0.93 -14.17 -7.29
CA GLY A 110 -2.34 -13.85 -7.44
C GLY A 110 -2.73 -12.58 -6.67
N ILE A 111 -4.00 -12.26 -6.71
CA ILE A 111 -4.60 -11.14 -5.99
C ILE A 111 -5.61 -11.72 -5.01
N GLN A 112 -5.52 -11.33 -3.75
CA GLN A 112 -6.52 -11.71 -2.77
C GLN A 112 -7.67 -10.70 -2.83
N ILE A 113 -8.85 -11.16 -3.18
CA ILE A 113 -10.07 -10.35 -3.13
C ILE A 113 -10.57 -10.39 -1.69
N PHE A 114 -10.25 -9.34 -0.97
CA PHE A 114 -10.55 -9.18 0.44
C PHE A 114 -10.94 -7.73 0.69
N GLU A 115 -12.22 -7.50 0.92
CA GLU A 115 -12.81 -6.17 0.95
C GLU A 115 -12.19 -5.28 2.03
N GLN A 116 -12.19 -3.98 1.79
CA GLN A 116 -11.64 -3.01 2.73
C GLN A 116 -12.31 -3.09 4.11
N SER A 117 -13.63 -3.29 4.17
CA SER A 117 -14.35 -3.49 5.43
C SER A 117 -13.76 -4.64 6.24
N ARG A 118 -13.52 -5.78 5.59
CA ARG A 118 -12.88 -6.95 6.21
C ARG A 118 -11.42 -6.71 6.58
N ASN A 119 -10.69 -5.87 5.80
CA ASN A 119 -9.35 -5.42 6.17
C ASN A 119 -9.39 -4.54 7.42
N GLU A 120 -10.33 -3.61 7.52
CA GLU A 120 -10.50 -2.76 8.71
C GLU A 120 -10.86 -3.60 9.94
N GLU A 121 -11.77 -4.56 9.82
CA GLU A 121 -12.12 -5.51 10.89
C GLU A 121 -10.91 -6.34 11.34
N LEU A 122 -10.16 -6.92 10.37
CA LEU A 122 -8.96 -7.70 10.64
C LEU A 122 -7.91 -6.91 11.41
N LEU A 123 -7.60 -5.69 10.93
CA LEU A 123 -6.59 -4.83 11.52
C LEU A 123 -7.03 -4.28 12.88
N SER A 124 -8.30 -3.89 13.03
CA SER A 124 -8.88 -3.44 14.30
C SER A 124 -8.83 -4.54 15.36
N ALA A 125 -9.23 -5.75 14.99
CA ALA A 125 -9.18 -6.90 15.90
C ALA A 125 -7.73 -7.26 16.29
N ALA A 126 -6.78 -7.16 15.35
CA ALA A 126 -5.37 -7.40 15.64
C ALA A 126 -4.77 -6.32 16.56
N LEU A 127 -5.18 -5.07 16.39
CA LEU A 127 -4.76 -3.94 17.23
C LEU A 127 -5.32 -4.10 18.65
N ALA A 128 -6.61 -4.42 18.78
CA ALA A 128 -7.26 -4.70 20.07
C ALA A 128 -6.59 -5.90 20.78
N GLY A 129 -6.26 -6.97 20.03
CA GLY A 129 -5.51 -8.11 20.55
C GLY A 129 -4.08 -7.78 21.00
N SER A 130 -3.55 -6.61 20.65
CA SER A 130 -2.29 -6.07 21.14
C SER A 130 -2.47 -5.16 22.37
N GLY A 131 -3.66 -5.13 22.97
CA GLY A 131 -4.00 -4.31 24.13
C GLY A 131 -4.10 -2.81 23.83
N ARG A 132 -4.39 -2.45 22.57
CA ARG A 132 -4.55 -1.05 22.15
C ARG A 132 -5.99 -0.79 21.75
N GLU A 133 -6.54 0.29 22.30
CA GLU A 133 -7.87 0.76 21.98
C GLU A 133 -7.85 1.81 20.85
N ILE A 134 -8.95 1.88 20.11
CA ILE A 134 -9.19 2.89 19.09
C ILE A 134 -10.23 3.85 19.65
N LEU A 135 -9.93 5.14 19.63
CA LEU A 135 -10.87 6.20 20.00
C LEU A 135 -11.83 6.43 18.82
N TRP A 136 -12.88 5.61 18.76
CA TRP A 136 -13.98 5.81 17.81
C TRP A 136 -14.83 7.01 18.19
N SER A 137 -15.50 7.61 17.22
CA SER A 137 -16.33 8.81 17.39
C SER A 137 -15.53 10.01 17.91
N HIS A 138 -14.21 10.08 17.62
CA HIS A 138 -13.36 11.19 17.99
C HIS A 138 -12.88 11.94 16.74
N ARG A 139 -13.29 13.18 16.60
CA ARG A 139 -12.96 14.05 15.47
C ARG A 139 -11.83 15.01 15.80
N LEU A 140 -10.82 15.09 14.94
CA LEU A 140 -9.76 16.10 15.08
C LEU A 140 -10.34 17.50 14.83
N ILE A 141 -10.15 18.38 15.81
CA ILE A 141 -10.59 19.78 15.77
C ILE A 141 -9.41 20.69 15.45
N ASP A 142 -8.26 20.46 16.12
CA ASP A 142 -7.08 21.28 15.95
C ASP A 142 -5.80 20.47 16.18
N LEU A 143 -4.69 20.94 15.59
CA LEU A 143 -3.38 20.29 15.66
C LEU A 143 -2.27 21.34 15.64
N ILE A 144 -1.42 21.32 16.66
CA ILE A 144 -0.27 22.20 16.77
C ILE A 144 1.00 21.35 16.86
N ASP A 145 1.98 21.62 16.01
CA ASP A 145 3.32 21.04 16.11
C ASP A 145 4.28 22.01 16.81
N ALA A 146 4.48 21.80 18.11
CA ALA A 146 5.42 22.55 18.92
C ALA A 146 6.75 21.81 19.12
N THR A 147 7.06 20.78 18.33
CA THR A 147 8.26 19.93 18.52
C THR A 147 9.58 20.65 18.23
N SER A 148 9.56 21.82 17.60
CA SER A 148 10.73 22.70 17.44
C SER A 148 11.15 23.38 18.74
N GLU A 149 10.29 23.45 19.75
CA GLU A 149 10.57 24.01 21.04
C GLU A 149 11.19 22.95 21.99
N PRO A 150 12.06 23.32 22.93
CA PRO A 150 12.60 22.37 23.90
C PRO A 150 11.49 21.66 24.69
N GLY A 151 11.46 20.32 24.60
CA GLY A 151 10.41 19.50 25.24
C GLY A 151 9.04 19.58 24.55
N GLY A 152 8.94 20.29 23.42
CA GLY A 152 7.70 20.45 22.67
C GLY A 152 7.16 19.13 22.13
N ARG A 153 5.84 19.11 21.90
CA ARG A 153 5.07 17.96 21.41
C ARG A 153 4.13 18.40 20.31
N VAL A 154 3.70 17.45 19.50
CA VAL A 154 2.48 17.63 18.72
C VAL A 154 1.30 17.56 19.67
N VAL A 155 0.45 18.57 19.65
CA VAL A 155 -0.74 18.67 20.50
C VAL A 155 -1.97 18.65 19.60
N ALA A 156 -2.84 17.68 19.79
CA ALA A 156 -4.11 17.55 19.09
C ALA A 156 -5.29 17.76 20.04
N LEU A 157 -6.31 18.45 19.56
CA LEU A 157 -7.60 18.58 20.20
C LEU A 157 -8.60 17.68 19.47
N LEU A 158 -9.17 16.72 20.19
CA LEU A 158 -10.17 15.80 19.66
C LEU A 158 -11.52 16.06 20.33
N GLU A 159 -12.58 16.05 19.55
CA GLU A 159 -13.97 16.08 20.03
C GLU A 159 -14.52 14.65 20.02
N GLY A 160 -14.85 14.14 21.19
CA GLY A 160 -15.42 12.82 21.41
C GLY A 160 -16.83 12.88 21.98
N PRO A 161 -17.47 11.71 22.25
CA PRO A 161 -18.82 11.63 22.81
C PRO A 161 -18.95 12.35 24.16
N ASP A 162 -17.90 12.32 24.98
CA ASP A 162 -17.88 12.89 26.33
C ASP A 162 -17.29 14.31 26.38
N GLY A 163 -17.02 14.92 25.22
CA GLY A 163 -16.50 16.26 25.09
C GLY A 163 -15.08 16.31 24.49
N LEU A 164 -14.37 17.40 24.79
CA LEU A 164 -13.03 17.64 24.25
C LEU A 164 -11.97 16.92 25.06
N ILE A 165 -11.04 16.28 24.38
CA ILE A 165 -9.84 15.70 24.96
C ILE A 165 -8.61 16.21 24.24
N ARG A 166 -7.47 16.22 24.92
CA ARG A 166 -6.18 16.61 24.37
C ARG A 166 -5.26 15.39 24.28
N VAL A 167 -4.62 15.22 23.12
CA VAL A 167 -3.57 14.20 22.93
C VAL A 167 -2.25 14.92 22.66
N ARG A 168 -1.21 14.55 23.42
CA ARG A 168 0.16 15.04 23.23
C ARG A 168 1.02 13.89 22.73
N ALA A 169 1.72 14.08 21.60
CA ALA A 169 2.52 13.04 20.97
C ALA A 169 3.89 13.57 20.52
N ARG A 170 4.85 12.66 20.34
CA ARG A 170 6.12 12.99 19.66
C ARG A 170 5.89 13.22 18.18
N TRP A 171 5.00 12.44 17.59
CA TRP A 171 4.67 12.47 16.17
C TRP A 171 3.18 12.31 15.95
N CYS A 172 2.69 12.82 14.80
CA CYS A 172 1.34 12.60 14.34
C CYS A 172 1.33 12.01 12.92
N ILE A 173 0.49 11.00 12.68
CA ILE A 173 0.23 10.42 11.37
C ILE A 173 -1.20 10.77 10.96
N GLY A 174 -1.36 11.63 9.95
CA GLY A 174 -2.64 11.88 9.29
C GLY A 174 -2.92 10.78 8.28
N ALA A 175 -3.87 9.90 8.62
CA ALA A 175 -4.40 8.81 7.78
C ALA A 175 -5.93 8.93 7.62
N ASP A 176 -6.43 10.16 7.64
CA ASP A 176 -7.82 10.59 7.75
C ASP A 176 -8.50 10.81 6.39
N GLY A 177 -7.95 10.16 5.35
CA GLY A 177 -8.58 10.01 4.04
C GLY A 177 -8.47 11.24 3.13
N ALA A 178 -9.15 11.18 1.99
CA ALA A 178 -9.06 12.19 0.92
C ALA A 178 -9.40 13.61 1.38
N SER A 179 -10.33 13.75 2.34
CA SER A 179 -10.76 15.01 2.94
C SER A 179 -9.99 15.36 4.21
N SER A 180 -8.74 14.93 4.32
CA SER A 180 -7.90 15.02 5.51
C SER A 180 -7.96 16.37 6.22
N ALA A 181 -8.34 16.36 7.50
CA ALA A 181 -8.30 17.50 8.40
C ALA A 181 -6.84 17.85 8.74
N VAL A 182 -6.00 16.84 8.99
CA VAL A 182 -4.57 17.01 9.25
C VAL A 182 -3.92 17.79 8.11
N ARG A 183 -4.11 17.37 6.86
CA ARG A 183 -3.55 18.06 5.68
C ARG A 183 -4.01 19.52 5.60
N ARG A 184 -5.30 19.78 5.86
CA ARG A 184 -5.87 21.13 5.81
C ARG A 184 -5.32 22.04 6.90
N ILE A 185 -5.22 21.54 8.13
CA ILE A 185 -4.66 22.32 9.26
C ILE A 185 -3.20 22.69 8.96
N LEU A 186 -2.43 21.77 8.38
CA LEU A 186 -1.03 22.02 7.97
C LEU A 186 -0.91 22.92 6.74
N ASN A 187 -2.02 23.34 6.10
CA ASN A 187 -2.03 24.10 4.86
C ASN A 187 -1.19 23.44 3.74
N VAL A 188 -1.15 22.10 3.68
CA VAL A 188 -0.43 21.37 2.64
C VAL A 188 -1.28 21.30 1.37
N PRO A 189 -0.81 21.88 0.24
CA PRO A 189 -1.51 21.81 -1.03
C PRO A 189 -1.74 20.37 -1.49
N PHE A 190 -2.93 20.10 -2.06
CA PHE A 190 -3.30 18.81 -2.62
C PHE A 190 -3.41 18.97 -4.14
N GLU A 191 -2.26 18.81 -4.79
CA GLU A 191 -2.05 19.14 -6.21
C GLU A 191 -2.60 18.03 -7.11
N GLY A 192 -3.24 18.43 -8.21
CA GLY A 192 -3.77 17.51 -9.21
C GLY A 192 -5.14 17.92 -9.70
N VAL A 193 -5.84 16.97 -10.32
CA VAL A 193 -7.13 17.19 -10.97
C VAL A 193 -8.21 16.29 -10.36
N THR A 194 -9.45 16.75 -10.44
CA THR A 194 -10.63 15.90 -10.28
C THR A 194 -11.09 15.54 -11.69
N ASP A 195 -11.20 14.26 -11.97
CA ASP A 195 -11.74 13.81 -13.26
C ASP A 195 -13.25 14.10 -13.32
N GLU A 196 -13.73 14.48 -14.50
CA GLU A 196 -15.16 14.63 -14.75
C GLU A 196 -15.89 13.28 -14.75
N ALA A 197 -15.14 12.19 -14.95
CA ALA A 197 -15.70 10.86 -15.01
C ALA A 197 -16.14 10.35 -13.62
N THR A 198 -17.38 9.91 -13.57
CA THR A 198 -17.95 9.23 -12.40
C THR A 198 -17.90 7.73 -12.62
N PHE A 199 -17.45 7.01 -11.60
CA PHE A 199 -17.52 5.55 -11.56
C PHE A 199 -18.72 5.10 -10.73
N TRP A 200 -19.23 3.93 -11.07
CA TRP A 200 -20.13 3.20 -10.22
C TRP A 200 -19.58 1.82 -9.89
N VAL A 201 -20.00 1.29 -8.78
CA VAL A 201 -19.64 -0.03 -8.28
C VAL A 201 -20.90 -0.72 -7.80
N ALA A 202 -21.04 -2.01 -8.13
CA ALA A 202 -22.16 -2.83 -7.69
C ALA A 202 -21.69 -4.24 -7.32
N ASP A 203 -22.22 -4.78 -6.23
CA ASP A 203 -22.09 -6.19 -5.90
C ASP A 203 -23.31 -6.95 -6.42
N VAL A 204 -23.05 -7.98 -7.22
CA VAL A 204 -24.10 -8.72 -7.94
C VAL A 204 -24.00 -10.22 -7.65
N ARG A 205 -25.14 -10.89 -7.81
CA ARG A 205 -25.28 -12.35 -7.71
C ARG A 205 -25.66 -12.94 -9.04
N GLY A 206 -25.26 -14.21 -9.26
CA GLY A 206 -25.62 -14.95 -10.47
C GLY A 206 -24.99 -14.39 -11.74
N LEU A 207 -23.84 -13.70 -11.65
CA LEU A 207 -23.17 -13.20 -12.84
C LEU A 207 -22.74 -14.35 -13.74
N GLN A 208 -23.30 -14.37 -14.97
CA GLN A 208 -23.06 -15.41 -15.96
C GLN A 208 -21.75 -15.18 -16.71
N GLY A 209 -21.12 -16.29 -17.14
CA GLY A 209 -19.92 -16.26 -17.97
C GLY A 209 -18.67 -15.68 -17.28
N LEU A 210 -18.66 -15.60 -15.93
CA LEU A 210 -17.47 -15.31 -15.15
C LEU A 210 -16.78 -16.64 -14.77
N PRO A 211 -15.61 -16.96 -15.35
CA PRO A 211 -14.87 -18.15 -14.93
C PRO A 211 -14.38 -18.00 -13.49
N ASP A 212 -14.30 -19.13 -12.80
CA ASP A 212 -13.84 -19.15 -11.42
C ASP A 212 -12.45 -18.53 -11.24
N GLN A 213 -12.21 -17.85 -10.13
CA GLN A 213 -10.95 -17.17 -9.78
C GLN A 213 -10.42 -16.21 -10.88
N THR A 214 -11.31 -15.65 -11.71
CA THR A 214 -10.94 -14.82 -12.85
C THR A 214 -11.50 -13.41 -12.69
N MET A 215 -10.63 -12.41 -12.81
CA MET A 215 -11.05 -11.02 -13.03
C MET A 215 -11.28 -10.82 -14.54
N THR A 216 -12.26 -10.02 -14.90
CA THR A 216 -12.48 -9.66 -16.30
C THR A 216 -12.46 -8.16 -16.50
N MET A 217 -11.94 -7.73 -17.65
CA MET A 217 -12.12 -6.40 -18.19
C MET A 217 -12.86 -6.52 -19.53
N ARG A 218 -14.04 -5.93 -19.60
CA ARG A 218 -14.84 -5.92 -20.84
C ARG A 218 -14.93 -4.50 -21.37
N PHE A 219 -14.81 -4.38 -22.70
CA PHE A 219 -14.98 -3.13 -23.41
C PHE A 219 -16.32 -3.14 -24.13
N GLY A 220 -17.17 -2.20 -23.80
CA GLY A 220 -18.39 -1.90 -24.54
C GLY A 220 -18.15 -0.84 -25.61
N LYS A 221 -19.23 -0.43 -26.29
CA LYS A 221 -19.18 0.66 -27.27
C LYS A 221 -18.96 2.01 -26.61
N ALA A 222 -19.61 2.25 -25.49
CA ALA A 222 -19.61 3.52 -24.78
C ALA A 222 -18.77 3.50 -23.50
N THR A 223 -18.67 2.34 -22.82
CA THR A 223 -18.01 2.22 -21.53
C THR A 223 -17.10 0.99 -21.47
N PHE A 224 -16.47 0.78 -20.31
CA PHE A 224 -15.76 -0.45 -19.97
C PHE A 224 -16.19 -0.91 -18.59
N GLY A 225 -16.06 -2.20 -18.30
CA GLY A 225 -16.36 -2.79 -17.02
C GLY A 225 -15.24 -3.70 -16.52
N LEU A 226 -14.97 -3.58 -15.22
CA LEU A 226 -14.11 -4.51 -14.49
C LEU A 226 -15.01 -5.40 -13.64
N THR A 227 -14.69 -6.68 -13.59
CA THR A 227 -15.39 -7.64 -12.75
C THR A 227 -14.40 -8.33 -11.82
N PHE A 228 -14.70 -8.31 -10.54
CA PHE A 228 -13.89 -8.98 -9.51
C PHE A 228 -14.74 -10.09 -8.87
N PRO A 229 -14.26 -11.34 -8.83
CA PRO A 229 -14.99 -12.40 -8.15
C PRO A 229 -14.95 -12.19 -6.63
N LEU A 230 -16.12 -12.16 -5.99
CA LEU A 230 -16.24 -12.10 -4.53
C LEU A 230 -16.45 -13.47 -3.90
N GLY A 231 -16.88 -14.45 -4.70
CA GLY A 231 -17.20 -15.79 -4.25
C GLY A 231 -17.69 -16.69 -5.39
N PRO A 232 -18.07 -17.93 -5.05
CA PRO A 232 -18.64 -18.86 -6.02
C PRO A 232 -20.05 -18.42 -6.47
N GLY A 233 -20.58 -19.06 -7.51
CA GLY A 233 -21.95 -18.87 -7.99
C GLY A 233 -22.19 -17.50 -8.64
N GLY A 234 -21.17 -16.89 -9.24
CA GLY A 234 -21.30 -15.59 -9.90
C GLY A 234 -21.47 -14.42 -8.93
N HIS A 235 -21.05 -14.57 -7.67
CA HIS A 235 -20.95 -13.45 -6.75
C HIS A 235 -19.76 -12.59 -7.14
N ALA A 236 -19.99 -11.36 -7.56
CA ALA A 236 -18.96 -10.51 -8.12
C ALA A 236 -19.20 -9.03 -7.87
N ARG A 237 -18.13 -8.25 -7.83
CA ARG A 237 -18.14 -6.78 -7.86
C ARG A 237 -17.91 -6.29 -9.27
N LEU A 238 -18.83 -5.49 -9.75
CA LEU A 238 -18.72 -4.75 -11.00
C LEU A 238 -18.21 -3.34 -10.72
N VAL A 239 -17.30 -2.84 -11.55
CA VAL A 239 -16.84 -1.44 -11.52
C VAL A 239 -16.86 -0.93 -12.95
N SER A 240 -17.56 0.18 -13.23
CA SER A 240 -17.64 0.74 -14.57
C SER A 240 -17.77 2.27 -14.53
N LEU A 241 -17.60 2.89 -15.69
CA LEU A 241 -17.84 4.31 -15.90
C LEU A 241 -19.34 4.58 -16.04
N ALA A 242 -19.79 5.64 -15.41
CA ALA A 242 -21.10 6.20 -15.69
C ALA A 242 -21.12 6.91 -17.04
N LEU A 243 -22.20 6.80 -17.76
CA LEU A 243 -22.39 7.50 -19.04
C LEU A 243 -22.77 8.98 -18.83
N ASP A 244 -23.40 9.28 -17.71
CA ASP A 244 -23.88 10.61 -17.32
C ASP A 244 -23.31 11.03 -15.96
N ASP A 245 -23.32 12.33 -15.69
CA ASP A 245 -22.85 12.90 -14.43
C ASP A 245 -23.77 12.54 -13.23
N HIS A 246 -25.05 12.30 -13.51
CA HIS A 246 -26.01 11.80 -12.54
C HIS A 246 -26.13 10.29 -12.69
N VAL A 247 -25.59 9.56 -11.73
CA VAL A 247 -25.57 8.09 -11.78
C VAL A 247 -26.85 7.55 -11.17
N ASP A 248 -27.80 7.24 -12.03
CA ASP A 248 -28.97 6.43 -11.67
C ASP A 248 -28.58 4.94 -11.67
N GLN A 249 -28.96 4.22 -10.62
CA GLN A 249 -28.62 2.80 -10.47
C GLN A 249 -29.18 1.96 -11.62
N ASP A 250 -30.46 2.15 -11.96
CA ASP A 250 -31.13 1.31 -12.97
C ASP A 250 -30.56 1.57 -14.35
N ALA A 251 -30.25 2.83 -14.68
CA ALA A 251 -29.57 3.21 -15.91
C ALA A 251 -28.16 2.63 -16.01
N ALA A 252 -27.39 2.67 -14.91
CA ALA A 252 -26.04 2.10 -14.86
C ALA A 252 -26.06 0.58 -15.05
N LEU A 253 -26.96 -0.13 -14.39
CA LEU A 253 -27.13 -1.58 -14.52
C LEU A 253 -27.68 -1.98 -15.89
N ALA A 254 -28.61 -1.20 -16.46
CA ALA A 254 -29.08 -1.41 -17.84
C ALA A 254 -27.94 -1.25 -18.86
N SER A 255 -27.07 -0.25 -18.67
CA SER A 255 -25.87 -0.08 -19.47
C SER A 255 -24.90 -1.26 -19.35
N ALA A 256 -24.69 -1.77 -18.12
CA ALA A 256 -23.87 -2.97 -17.93
C ALA A 256 -24.40 -4.18 -18.69
N ARG A 257 -25.71 -4.36 -18.73
CA ARG A 257 -26.35 -5.43 -19.51
C ARG A 257 -26.25 -5.20 -21.01
N SER A 258 -26.61 -4.01 -21.49
CA SER A 258 -26.72 -3.71 -22.92
C SER A 258 -25.38 -3.44 -23.60
N ASP A 259 -24.48 -2.69 -22.96
CA ASP A 259 -23.19 -2.30 -23.55
C ASP A 259 -22.06 -3.30 -23.25
N LEU A 260 -22.00 -3.85 -22.03
CA LEU A 260 -20.95 -4.78 -21.62
C LEU A 260 -21.35 -6.26 -21.76
N GLY A 261 -22.62 -6.56 -22.08
CA GLY A 261 -23.12 -7.93 -22.22
C GLY A 261 -23.09 -8.72 -20.91
N LEU A 262 -23.28 -8.06 -19.76
CA LEU A 262 -23.29 -8.69 -18.46
C LEU A 262 -24.71 -9.14 -18.09
N ALA A 263 -24.87 -10.42 -17.72
CA ALA A 263 -26.13 -10.98 -17.23
C ALA A 263 -25.93 -11.42 -15.78
N PHE A 264 -26.77 -10.92 -14.87
CA PHE A 264 -26.77 -11.22 -13.43
C PHE A 264 -28.19 -11.16 -12.87
N ASP A 265 -28.40 -11.89 -11.76
CA ASP A 265 -29.75 -12.09 -11.21
C ASP A 265 -30.18 -10.96 -10.28
N SER A 266 -29.32 -10.56 -9.33
CA SER A 266 -29.65 -9.55 -8.32
C SER A 266 -28.45 -8.64 -8.01
N VAL A 267 -28.74 -7.52 -7.33
CA VAL A 267 -27.77 -6.53 -6.84
C VAL A 267 -27.89 -6.44 -5.33
N ASP A 268 -26.79 -6.72 -4.62
CA ASP A 268 -26.76 -6.63 -3.17
C ASP A 268 -26.44 -5.20 -2.70
N TRP A 269 -25.64 -4.48 -3.47
CA TRP A 269 -25.16 -3.14 -3.11
C TRP A 269 -24.77 -2.35 -4.36
N PHE A 270 -24.96 -1.02 -4.29
CA PHE A 270 -24.60 -0.07 -5.35
C PHE A 270 -24.07 1.23 -4.76
N SER A 271 -23.06 1.81 -5.39
CA SER A 271 -22.53 3.14 -5.04
C SER A 271 -21.88 3.79 -6.25
N SER A 272 -21.85 5.12 -6.26
CA SER A 272 -21.11 5.90 -7.26
C SER A 272 -20.10 6.82 -6.59
N TYR A 273 -19.05 7.21 -7.34
CA TYR A 273 -18.01 8.10 -6.84
C TYR A 273 -17.23 8.77 -7.98
N ARG A 274 -16.76 9.98 -7.71
CA ARG A 274 -15.84 10.69 -8.60
C ARG A 274 -14.40 10.29 -8.31
N VAL A 275 -13.60 10.28 -9.36
CA VAL A 275 -12.18 9.96 -9.26
C VAL A 275 -11.37 11.25 -9.12
N HIS A 276 -10.44 11.21 -8.20
CA HIS A 276 -9.48 12.28 -7.98
C HIS A 276 -8.07 11.74 -8.28
N HIS A 277 -7.25 12.59 -8.90
CA HIS A 277 -5.83 12.32 -9.17
C HIS A 277 -5.03 13.44 -8.50
N ARG A 278 -4.72 13.28 -7.21
CA ARG A 278 -4.07 14.32 -6.41
C ARG A 278 -2.97 13.74 -5.54
N VAL A 279 -1.93 14.54 -5.33
CA VAL A 279 -0.82 14.22 -4.42
C VAL A 279 -0.53 15.44 -3.56
N ALA A 280 -0.35 15.25 -2.27
CA ALA A 280 0.09 16.30 -1.36
C ALA A 280 1.48 16.80 -1.77
N SER A 281 1.69 18.11 -1.74
CA SER A 281 2.96 18.73 -2.08
C SER A 281 4.10 18.28 -1.17
N ARG A 282 3.76 17.89 0.06
CA ARG A 282 4.66 17.30 1.07
C ARG A 282 3.95 16.17 1.79
N PHE A 283 4.71 15.15 2.21
CA PHE A 283 4.24 14.06 3.07
C PHE A 283 4.67 14.24 4.53
N ARG A 284 5.55 15.22 4.78
CA ARG A 284 6.02 15.58 6.11
C ARG A 284 6.02 17.08 6.31
N VAL A 285 5.54 17.55 7.47
CA VAL A 285 5.69 18.92 7.97
C VAL A 285 6.06 18.80 9.44
N GLY A 286 7.30 19.16 9.79
CA GLY A 286 7.80 19.00 11.15
C GLY A 286 7.72 17.55 11.64
N SER A 287 6.94 17.32 12.67
CA SER A 287 6.69 16.00 13.27
C SER A 287 5.34 15.40 12.87
N VAL A 288 4.68 15.97 11.86
CA VAL A 288 3.40 15.49 11.34
C VAL A 288 3.59 14.93 9.94
N PHE A 289 2.99 13.75 9.69
CA PHE A 289 3.12 12.98 8.46
C PHE A 289 1.75 12.72 7.84
N LEU A 290 1.69 12.65 6.50
CA LEU A 290 0.49 12.26 5.75
C LEU A 290 0.71 10.89 5.14
N ALA A 291 -0.26 9.97 5.27
CA ALA A 291 -0.19 8.61 4.76
C ALA A 291 -1.51 8.20 4.09
N GLY A 292 -1.42 7.35 3.07
CA GLY A 292 -2.58 6.90 2.31
C GLY A 292 -3.33 8.05 1.63
N ASP A 293 -4.66 7.99 1.62
CA ASP A 293 -5.51 8.97 0.92
C ASP A 293 -5.38 10.40 1.46
N ALA A 294 -4.85 10.59 2.68
CA ALA A 294 -4.50 11.92 3.18
C ALA A 294 -3.34 12.55 2.39
N GLY A 295 -2.42 11.73 1.88
CA GLY A 295 -1.28 12.15 1.07
C GLY A 295 -1.50 12.02 -0.44
N HIS A 296 -2.29 11.05 -0.92
CA HIS A 296 -2.47 10.80 -2.35
C HIS A 296 -3.77 10.05 -2.64
N VAL A 297 -4.45 10.47 -3.69
CA VAL A 297 -5.63 9.80 -4.24
C VAL A 297 -5.49 9.60 -5.74
N HIS A 298 -5.97 8.49 -6.24
CA HIS A 298 -5.90 8.13 -7.66
C HIS A 298 -7.06 7.24 -8.09
N SER A 299 -7.17 7.00 -9.41
CA SER A 299 -8.17 6.10 -9.97
C SER A 299 -8.14 4.70 -9.34
N PRO A 300 -9.29 4.04 -9.15
CA PRO A 300 -9.38 2.67 -8.67
C PRO A 300 -8.81 1.64 -9.66
N VAL A 301 -8.49 2.06 -10.88
CA VAL A 301 -7.91 1.19 -11.92
C VAL A 301 -6.61 0.56 -11.41
N GLY A 302 -6.62 -0.76 -11.28
CA GLY A 302 -5.50 -1.55 -10.75
C GLY A 302 -5.57 -1.89 -9.27
N GLY A 303 -6.56 -1.39 -8.50
CA GLY A 303 -6.75 -1.74 -7.08
C GLY A 303 -5.57 -1.40 -6.18
N GLN A 304 -4.93 -0.23 -6.38
CA GLN A 304 -3.64 0.08 -5.76
C GLN A 304 -3.71 1.02 -4.54
N GLY A 305 -4.79 1.82 -4.39
CA GLY A 305 -4.87 2.86 -3.36
C GLY A 305 -4.69 2.34 -1.95
N MET A 306 -5.56 1.43 -1.53
CA MET A 306 -5.48 0.80 -0.21
C MET A 306 -4.09 0.16 0.03
N ASN A 307 -3.57 -0.57 -0.97
CA ASN A 307 -2.27 -1.23 -0.86
C ASN A 307 -1.11 -0.24 -0.68
N THR A 308 -1.15 0.90 -1.36
CA THR A 308 -0.12 1.95 -1.22
C THR A 308 -0.18 2.59 0.15
N GLY A 309 -1.39 2.90 0.65
CA GLY A 309 -1.58 3.44 1.99
C GLY A 309 -1.13 2.49 3.10
N LEU A 310 -1.40 1.19 2.97
CA LEU A 310 -0.90 0.16 3.90
C LEU A 310 0.63 0.11 3.92
N GLN A 311 1.28 0.26 2.77
CA GLN A 311 2.75 0.33 2.67
C GLN A 311 3.32 1.63 3.21
N ASP A 312 2.65 2.77 3.03
CA ASP A 312 3.05 4.05 3.64
C ASP A 312 3.10 3.92 5.15
N ALA A 313 2.02 3.41 5.73
CA ALA A 313 1.88 3.19 7.17
C ALA A 313 2.95 2.24 7.71
N HIS A 314 3.19 1.11 7.04
CA HIS A 314 4.20 0.14 7.44
C HIS A 314 5.62 0.72 7.40
N ASN A 315 5.97 1.45 6.32
CA ASN A 315 7.27 2.11 6.20
C ASN A 315 7.48 3.17 7.28
N LEU A 316 6.48 4.05 7.47
CA LEU A 316 6.56 5.14 8.43
C LEU A 316 6.62 4.64 9.88
N ALA A 317 5.75 3.71 10.26
CA ALA A 317 5.71 3.21 11.63
C ALA A 317 7.02 2.51 12.05
N LEU A 318 7.64 1.75 11.14
CA LEU A 318 8.96 1.14 11.39
C LEU A 318 10.07 2.19 11.49
N LEU A 319 10.04 3.23 10.66
CA LEU A 319 10.98 4.35 10.75
C LEU A 319 10.88 5.07 12.09
N LEU A 320 9.65 5.41 12.53
CA LEU A 320 9.42 6.07 13.82
C LEU A 320 9.88 5.19 14.98
N THR A 321 9.66 3.87 14.87
CA THR A 321 10.13 2.90 15.88
C THR A 321 11.65 2.90 16.00
N ASP A 322 12.37 2.83 14.90
CA ASP A 322 13.83 2.82 14.92
C ASP A 322 14.40 4.11 15.50
N ILE A 323 13.80 5.27 15.17
CA ILE A 323 14.20 6.56 15.75
C ILE A 323 13.88 6.62 17.23
N ALA A 324 12.70 6.16 17.65
CA ALA A 324 12.32 6.16 19.07
C ALA A 324 13.25 5.32 19.95
N ARG A 325 13.77 4.22 19.37
CA ARG A 325 14.73 3.32 20.04
C ARG A 325 16.19 3.83 19.99
N GLY A 326 16.45 4.93 19.30
CA GLY A 326 17.80 5.43 19.09
C GLY A 326 18.62 4.60 18.08
N HIS A 327 17.99 3.74 17.29
CA HIS A 327 18.66 2.98 16.24
C HIS A 327 19.02 3.84 15.04
N LEU A 328 18.17 4.84 14.73
CA LEU A 328 18.37 5.78 13.63
C LEU A 328 18.40 7.22 14.13
N ASP A 329 19.25 8.01 13.45
CA ASP A 329 19.29 9.46 13.66
C ASP A 329 17.94 10.10 13.28
N PRO A 330 17.39 11.01 14.08
CA PRO A 330 16.16 11.76 13.77
C PRO A 330 16.17 12.49 12.42
N VAL A 331 17.33 12.86 11.88
CA VAL A 331 17.45 13.44 10.53
C VAL A 331 16.90 12.50 9.45
N THR A 332 16.83 11.20 9.74
CA THR A 332 16.28 10.18 8.81
C THR A 332 14.75 10.25 8.66
N LEU A 333 14.03 11.06 9.44
CA LEU A 333 12.59 11.26 9.26
C LEU A 333 12.21 11.69 7.85
N ASP A 334 13.07 12.45 7.15
CA ASP A 334 12.86 12.84 5.75
C ASP A 334 12.88 11.66 4.77
N ARG A 335 13.37 10.50 5.21
CA ARG A 335 13.38 9.28 4.39
C ARG A 335 11.97 8.87 3.98
N TYR A 336 10.98 9.02 4.86
CA TYR A 336 9.58 8.71 4.53
C TYR A 336 9.10 9.46 3.29
N GLU A 337 9.24 10.77 3.26
CA GLU A 337 8.84 11.57 2.10
C GLU A 337 9.65 11.22 0.85
N ARG A 338 10.97 11.07 0.98
CA ARG A 338 11.86 10.71 -0.15
C ARG A 338 11.54 9.34 -0.76
N GLU A 339 11.06 8.40 0.04
CA GLU A 339 10.73 7.04 -0.43
C GLU A 339 9.27 6.94 -0.92
N ARG A 340 8.32 7.52 -0.19
CA ARG A 340 6.90 7.25 -0.43
C ARG A 340 6.23 8.24 -1.38
N ARG A 341 6.59 9.52 -1.31
CA ARG A 341 6.02 10.52 -2.22
C ARG A 341 6.32 10.24 -3.70
N PRO A 342 7.54 9.85 -4.14
CA PRO A 342 7.79 9.48 -5.53
C PRO A 342 6.99 8.27 -6.01
N VAL A 343 6.70 7.30 -5.12
CA VAL A 343 5.84 6.15 -5.42
C VAL A 343 4.42 6.64 -5.72
N ALA A 344 3.87 7.51 -4.86
CA ALA A 344 2.54 8.10 -5.05
C ALA A 344 2.46 8.92 -6.34
N VAL A 345 3.43 9.80 -6.60
CA VAL A 345 3.50 10.59 -7.84
C VAL A 345 3.55 9.70 -9.09
N THR A 346 4.35 8.62 -9.04
CA THR A 346 4.44 7.68 -10.16
C THR A 346 3.12 6.94 -10.36
N LEU A 347 2.50 6.52 -9.28
CA LEU A 347 1.22 5.81 -9.30
C LEU A 347 0.11 6.69 -9.90
N VAL A 348 -0.03 7.93 -9.43
CA VAL A 348 -1.00 8.89 -9.97
C VAL A 348 -0.77 9.11 -11.46
N LYS A 349 0.47 9.35 -11.90
CA LYS A 349 0.80 9.56 -13.32
C LYS A 349 0.48 8.34 -14.20
N VAL A 350 0.74 7.13 -13.71
CA VAL A 350 0.50 5.90 -14.49
C VAL A 350 -0.99 5.60 -14.55
N THR A 351 -1.70 5.70 -13.44
CA THR A 351 -3.16 5.48 -13.40
C THR A 351 -3.90 6.53 -14.23
N ASP A 352 -3.47 7.79 -14.22
CA ASP A 352 -4.01 8.85 -15.05
C ASP A 352 -3.81 8.58 -16.55
N ARG A 353 -2.60 8.15 -16.97
CA ARG A 353 -2.33 7.76 -18.35
C ARG A 353 -3.17 6.56 -18.79
N MET A 354 -3.25 5.53 -17.96
CA MET A 354 -4.08 4.36 -18.25
C MET A 354 -5.55 4.76 -18.35
N PHE A 355 -6.02 5.60 -17.45
CA PHE A 355 -7.37 6.13 -17.46
C PHE A 355 -7.62 7.00 -18.71
N GLY A 356 -6.68 7.86 -19.08
CA GLY A 356 -6.76 8.68 -20.30
C GLY A 356 -6.89 7.85 -21.58
N ILE A 357 -6.33 6.63 -21.63
CA ILE A 357 -6.46 5.68 -22.75
C ILE A 357 -7.81 4.94 -22.70
N ILE A 358 -8.25 4.54 -21.51
CA ILE A 358 -9.43 3.67 -21.33
C ILE A 358 -10.72 4.50 -21.21
N GLY A 359 -10.68 5.65 -20.54
CA GLY A 359 -11.84 6.46 -20.14
C GLY A 359 -12.25 7.57 -21.10
N ARG A 360 -11.37 8.02 -22.02
CA ARG A 360 -11.71 9.11 -22.95
C ARG A 360 -12.76 8.69 -23.97
N ARG A 361 -13.75 9.55 -24.19
CA ARG A 361 -14.77 9.40 -25.23
C ARG A 361 -14.18 9.89 -26.58
N GLY A 362 -14.31 9.08 -27.65
CA GLY A 362 -13.90 9.46 -29.00
C GLY A 362 -13.75 8.26 -29.94
N THR A 363 -13.96 8.48 -31.24
CA THR A 363 -13.89 7.45 -32.28
C THR A 363 -12.53 6.75 -32.38
N LEU A 364 -11.43 7.49 -32.13
CA LEU A 364 -10.08 6.93 -32.12
C LEU A 364 -9.85 5.99 -30.93
N VAL A 365 -10.40 6.34 -29.76
CA VAL A 365 -10.33 5.52 -28.56
C VAL A 365 -11.21 4.29 -28.67
N ALA A 366 -12.39 4.42 -29.30
CA ALA A 366 -13.25 3.28 -29.63
C ALA A 366 -12.57 2.31 -30.61
N LEU A 367 -11.83 2.83 -31.60
CA LEU A 367 -11.02 2.01 -32.50
C LEU A 367 -9.87 1.30 -31.77
N LEU A 368 -9.16 2.03 -30.87
CA LEU A 368 -8.09 1.48 -30.04
C LEU A 368 -8.64 0.38 -29.10
N ARG A 369 -9.82 0.61 -28.50
CA ARG A 369 -10.54 -0.40 -27.70
C ARG A 369 -10.89 -1.64 -28.51
N ARG A 370 -11.35 -1.48 -29.77
CA ARG A 370 -11.61 -2.60 -30.69
C ARG A 370 -10.35 -3.38 -31.03
N VAL A 371 -9.24 -2.68 -31.30
CA VAL A 371 -7.96 -3.33 -31.61
C VAL A 371 -7.40 -4.04 -30.39
N VAL A 372 -7.48 -3.43 -29.20
CA VAL A 372 -7.02 -4.02 -27.93
C VAL A 372 -7.96 -5.14 -27.48
N GLY A 373 -9.28 -4.98 -27.62
CA GLY A 373 -10.27 -6.00 -27.25
C GLY A 373 -10.35 -7.17 -28.22
N GLY A 374 -10.35 -6.91 -29.54
CA GLY A 374 -10.55 -7.94 -30.54
C GLY A 374 -9.26 -8.57 -31.09
N GLY A 375 -8.20 -7.80 -31.32
CA GLY A 375 -6.96 -8.28 -31.93
C GLY A 375 -5.85 -8.61 -30.95
N ALA A 376 -5.71 -7.83 -29.87
CA ALA A 376 -4.66 -8.03 -28.88
C ALA A 376 -4.98 -9.13 -27.85
N ALA A 377 -6.25 -9.52 -27.70
CA ALA A 377 -6.64 -10.60 -26.80
C ALA A 377 -5.95 -11.93 -27.12
N GLY A 378 -5.69 -12.23 -28.38
CA GLY A 378 -4.93 -13.41 -28.82
C GLY A 378 -3.41 -13.28 -28.61
N PHE A 379 -2.86 -12.06 -28.58
CA PHE A 379 -1.43 -11.79 -28.36
C PHE A 379 -1.07 -11.46 -26.90
N ALA A 380 -2.05 -11.01 -26.10
CA ALA A 380 -1.83 -10.64 -24.72
C ALA A 380 -1.17 -11.75 -23.85
N PRO A 381 -1.55 -13.04 -23.97
CA PRO A 381 -0.89 -14.13 -23.23
C PRO A 381 0.58 -14.29 -23.61
N ARG A 382 0.93 -14.09 -24.89
CA ARG A 382 2.33 -14.17 -25.37
C ARG A 382 3.17 -12.98 -24.91
N LEU A 383 2.61 -11.77 -24.93
CA LEU A 383 3.28 -10.55 -24.45
C LEU A 383 3.50 -10.57 -22.92
N LEU A 384 2.55 -11.09 -22.17
CA LEU A 384 2.63 -11.14 -20.70
C LEU A 384 3.55 -12.26 -20.19
N GLY A 385 3.82 -13.29 -21.00
CA GLY A 385 4.89 -14.27 -20.76
C GLY A 385 6.31 -13.72 -20.96
N THR A 386 6.45 -12.49 -21.49
CA THR A 386 7.74 -11.85 -21.74
C THR A 386 8.25 -11.06 -20.53
N ARG A 387 9.50 -10.55 -20.63
CA ARG A 387 10.08 -9.59 -19.66
C ARG A 387 9.19 -8.35 -19.46
N PHE A 388 8.41 -7.96 -20.45
CA PHE A 388 7.46 -6.84 -20.35
C PHE A 388 6.28 -7.20 -19.43
N GLY A 389 5.68 -8.38 -19.60
CA GLY A 389 4.60 -8.86 -18.72
C GLY A 389 5.06 -9.03 -17.27
N ALA A 390 6.26 -9.56 -17.07
CA ALA A 390 6.86 -9.63 -15.73
C ALA A 390 7.09 -8.24 -15.11
N ARG A 391 7.40 -7.20 -15.91
CA ARG A 391 7.50 -5.81 -15.44
C ARG A 391 6.12 -5.25 -15.05
N LEU A 392 5.12 -5.47 -15.88
CA LEU A 392 3.74 -5.03 -15.62
C LEU A 392 3.16 -5.73 -14.38
N GLY A 393 3.33 -7.05 -14.27
CA GLY A 393 2.92 -7.81 -13.08
C GLY A 393 3.61 -7.34 -11.80
N GLY A 394 4.88 -6.97 -11.89
CA GLY A 394 5.62 -6.40 -10.75
C GLY A 394 5.15 -5.00 -10.35
N TYR A 395 4.69 -4.22 -11.30
CA TYR A 395 4.09 -2.91 -11.01
C TYR A 395 2.71 -3.06 -10.36
N VAL A 396 1.84 -3.88 -10.95
CA VAL A 396 0.50 -4.17 -10.39
C VAL A 396 0.62 -4.81 -9.01
N GLY A 397 1.52 -5.78 -8.82
CA GLY A 397 1.75 -6.45 -7.53
C GLY A 397 2.53 -5.62 -6.51
N GLN A 398 2.99 -4.42 -6.89
CA GLN A 398 3.76 -3.47 -6.07
C GLN A 398 5.05 -4.03 -5.47
N TYR A 399 5.59 -5.13 -5.99
CA TYR A 399 6.84 -5.72 -5.51
C TYR A 399 8.09 -5.29 -6.30
N ARG A 400 7.97 -4.32 -7.22
CA ARG A 400 9.07 -3.70 -7.97
C ARG A 400 9.32 -2.23 -7.57
N ILE A 401 8.80 -1.79 -6.44
CA ILE A 401 9.15 -0.49 -5.87
C ILE A 401 10.63 -0.52 -5.52
N ARG A 402 11.34 0.52 -5.94
CA ARG A 402 12.76 0.73 -5.61
C ARG A 402 12.91 2.05 -4.87
N TYR A 403 13.58 2.00 -3.74
CA TYR A 403 14.02 3.19 -3.03
C TYR A 403 15.41 3.60 -3.49
N HIS A 404 15.59 4.89 -3.74
CA HIS A 404 16.87 5.46 -4.13
C HIS A 404 17.47 6.16 -2.91
N TYR A 405 18.62 5.68 -2.46
CA TYR A 405 19.27 6.20 -1.25
C TYR A 405 20.20 7.38 -1.54
N LEU A 406 20.51 7.63 -2.82
CA LEU A 406 21.43 8.67 -3.27
C LEU A 406 20.73 9.60 -4.27
N GLY A 407 21.25 10.82 -4.39
CA GLY A 407 20.77 11.80 -5.36
C GLY A 407 20.93 11.34 -6.82
N LYS A 408 20.14 11.92 -7.73
CA LYS A 408 20.29 11.67 -9.16
C LYS A 408 21.66 12.22 -9.63
N GLY A 409 22.48 11.33 -10.20
CA GLY A 409 23.79 11.69 -10.74
C GLY A 409 24.95 11.41 -9.81
N ASP A 410 24.72 11.03 -8.56
CA ASP A 410 25.77 10.62 -7.65
C ASP A 410 26.39 9.28 -8.10
N ARG A 411 27.72 9.17 -7.99
CA ARG A 411 28.40 7.89 -8.22
C ARG A 411 27.99 6.91 -7.13
N LEU A 412 27.45 5.75 -7.54
CA LEU A 412 27.04 4.72 -6.59
C LEU A 412 28.25 4.21 -5.80
N PRO A 413 28.22 4.24 -4.47
CA PRO A 413 29.24 3.58 -3.66
C PRO A 413 29.14 2.07 -3.84
N ALA A 414 30.23 1.36 -3.56
CA ALA A 414 30.32 -0.08 -3.84
C ALA A 414 29.24 -0.92 -3.11
N TRP A 415 28.77 -0.48 -1.95
CA TRP A 415 27.67 -1.14 -1.22
C TRP A 415 26.29 -0.95 -1.89
N ALA A 416 26.14 0.05 -2.76
CA ALA A 416 24.90 0.35 -3.48
C ALA A 416 24.96 -0.06 -4.97
N ASP A 417 26.10 -0.56 -5.46
CA ASP A 417 26.31 -0.92 -6.87
C ASP A 417 25.66 -2.26 -7.28
N ASP A 418 25.06 -2.98 -6.35
CA ASP A 418 24.27 -4.17 -6.64
C ASP A 418 22.86 -3.80 -7.07
N GLN A 419 22.38 -4.39 -8.18
CA GLN A 419 21.05 -4.10 -8.75
C GLN A 419 19.88 -4.39 -7.81
N VAL A 420 20.10 -5.17 -6.75
CA VAL A 420 19.04 -5.49 -5.77
C VAL A 420 18.91 -4.47 -4.64
N VAL A 421 19.92 -3.60 -4.47
CA VAL A 421 19.86 -2.54 -3.44
C VAL A 421 18.73 -1.56 -3.75
N GLY A 422 17.97 -1.23 -2.72
CA GLY A 422 16.74 -0.43 -2.81
C GLY A 422 15.51 -1.21 -3.27
N LEU A 423 15.66 -2.47 -3.66
CA LEU A 423 14.51 -3.34 -3.95
C LEU A 423 14.05 -4.10 -2.71
N ARG A 424 12.80 -4.51 -2.75
CA ARG A 424 12.24 -5.46 -1.81
C ARG A 424 13.00 -6.80 -1.88
N LEU A 425 13.28 -7.40 -0.72
CA LEU A 425 13.92 -8.70 -0.60
C LEU A 425 13.12 -9.78 -1.36
N PRO A 426 13.70 -10.47 -2.34
CA PRO A 426 13.03 -11.57 -3.02
C PRO A 426 12.95 -12.80 -2.09
N PRO A 427 11.89 -13.64 -2.20
CA PRO A 427 11.76 -14.83 -1.37
C PRO A 427 12.81 -15.88 -1.73
N VAL A 428 13.58 -16.30 -0.72
CA VAL A 428 14.58 -17.40 -0.81
C VAL A 428 14.60 -18.13 0.53
N GLY A 429 14.36 -19.42 0.53
CA GLY A 429 14.23 -20.18 1.79
C GLY A 429 13.23 -19.52 2.73
N ASP A 430 13.61 -19.40 3.99
CA ASP A 430 12.76 -18.83 5.05
C ASP A 430 13.05 -17.33 5.33
N ASN A 431 13.74 -16.62 4.41
CA ASN A 431 14.14 -15.25 4.63
C ASN A 431 12.97 -14.30 4.93
N HIS A 432 11.78 -14.55 4.38
CA HIS A 432 10.59 -13.76 4.69
C HIS A 432 10.03 -14.05 6.09
N GLN A 433 10.22 -15.25 6.64
CA GLN A 433 9.83 -15.54 8.04
C GLN A 433 10.73 -14.76 9.01
N ALA A 434 12.01 -14.62 8.69
CA ALA A 434 12.93 -13.79 9.47
C ALA A 434 12.47 -12.33 9.59
N LEU A 435 11.85 -11.77 8.54
CA LEU A 435 11.31 -10.40 8.55
C LEU A 435 10.17 -10.17 9.56
N ARG A 436 9.53 -11.23 10.10
CA ARG A 436 8.51 -11.12 11.15
C ARG A 436 9.02 -10.50 12.45
N ARG A 437 10.35 -10.46 12.65
CA ARG A 437 10.98 -9.79 13.79
C ARG A 437 10.91 -8.28 13.73
N LEU A 438 10.63 -7.69 12.56
CA LEU A 438 10.53 -6.25 12.32
C LEU A 438 11.80 -5.50 12.77
N THR A 439 12.98 -6.11 12.52
CA THR A 439 14.31 -5.58 12.87
C THR A 439 15.23 -5.50 11.66
N TRP A 440 16.31 -4.75 11.77
CA TRP A 440 17.40 -4.77 10.80
C TRP A 440 18.13 -6.12 10.86
N GLN A 441 18.42 -6.71 9.71
CA GLN A 441 18.96 -8.05 9.59
C GLN A 441 20.11 -8.12 8.61
N LEU A 442 20.98 -9.12 8.81
CA LEU A 442 22.05 -9.47 7.89
C LEU A 442 21.75 -10.83 7.26
N HIS A 443 21.69 -10.87 5.94
CA HIS A 443 21.35 -12.07 5.18
C HIS A 443 22.51 -12.50 4.26
N THR A 444 22.72 -13.82 4.18
CA THR A 444 23.60 -14.45 3.17
C THR A 444 22.82 -15.57 2.45
N TYR A 445 23.34 -15.98 1.28
CA TYR A 445 22.65 -16.93 0.41
C TYR A 445 23.58 -18.02 -0.11
N GLY A 446 23.84 -19.01 0.71
CA GLY A 446 24.72 -20.17 0.42
C GLY A 446 26.15 -19.96 0.82
N THR A 447 26.45 -19.01 1.69
CA THR A 447 27.76 -18.77 2.29
C THR A 447 27.54 -18.27 3.72
N GLN A 448 28.16 -18.91 4.69
CA GLN A 448 28.17 -18.37 6.05
C GLN A 448 29.09 -17.16 6.12
N ALA A 449 28.67 -16.12 6.84
CA ALA A 449 29.48 -14.96 7.11
C ALA A 449 29.74 -14.78 8.61
N ASP A 450 30.94 -14.30 8.92
CA ASP A 450 31.28 -13.86 10.27
C ASP A 450 30.46 -12.62 10.62
N ARG A 451 30.19 -12.43 11.91
CA ARG A 451 29.54 -11.20 12.34
C ARG A 451 30.51 -10.03 12.15
N PRO A 452 30.14 -9.01 11.35
CA PRO A 452 30.93 -7.78 11.29
C PRO A 452 30.77 -6.96 12.57
N ASP A 453 31.65 -5.98 12.76
CA ASP A 453 31.53 -5.00 13.84
C ASP A 453 30.34 -4.07 13.59
N LEU A 454 29.27 -4.30 14.38
CA LEU A 454 27.96 -3.69 14.25
C LEU A 454 27.35 -3.40 15.61
N PRO A 455 26.43 -2.42 15.70
CA PRO A 455 25.62 -2.21 16.89
C PRO A 455 24.99 -3.52 17.40
N GLY A 456 24.96 -3.70 18.72
CA GLY A 456 24.50 -4.95 19.34
C GLY A 456 23.04 -5.34 19.00
N TRP A 457 22.23 -4.37 18.64
CA TRP A 457 20.83 -4.57 18.29
C TRP A 457 20.60 -5.08 16.84
N ILE A 458 21.63 -5.08 15.97
CA ILE A 458 21.58 -5.77 14.67
C ILE A 458 21.98 -7.22 14.87
N GLU A 459 21.15 -8.14 14.44
CA GLU A 459 21.35 -9.57 14.63
C GLU A 459 22.55 -10.13 13.84
N HIS A 460 23.01 -11.32 14.22
CA HIS A 460 24.03 -12.08 13.50
C HIS A 460 23.60 -12.39 12.06
N PRO A 461 24.55 -12.50 11.10
CA PRO A 461 24.24 -12.94 9.76
C PRO A 461 23.55 -14.29 9.74
N GLN A 462 22.48 -14.41 8.94
CA GLN A 462 21.72 -15.64 8.73
C GLN A 462 21.87 -16.10 7.28
N ASP A 463 22.19 -17.38 7.08
CA ASP A 463 22.24 -17.98 5.75
C ASP A 463 20.94 -18.68 5.41
N PHE A 464 20.30 -18.30 4.30
CA PHE A 464 19.03 -18.82 3.81
C PHE A 464 19.19 -19.79 2.63
N GLY A 465 20.41 -20.29 2.39
CA GLY A 465 20.70 -21.14 1.26
C GLY A 465 20.78 -20.40 -0.07
N ARG A 466 21.19 -21.08 -1.13
CA ARG A 466 21.40 -20.46 -2.45
C ARG A 466 20.10 -20.02 -3.10
N ASP A 467 20.07 -18.80 -3.65
CA ASP A 467 18.98 -18.36 -4.54
C ASP A 467 19.06 -19.06 -5.89
N LYS A 468 18.16 -20.01 -6.14
CA LYS A 468 18.09 -20.77 -7.40
C LYS A 468 17.85 -19.86 -8.62
N GLN A 469 17.28 -18.65 -8.43
CA GLN A 469 17.06 -17.67 -9.49
C GLN A 469 18.23 -16.68 -9.64
N GLN A 470 19.29 -16.83 -8.87
CA GLN A 470 20.52 -16.01 -8.92
C GLN A 470 20.28 -14.50 -8.78
N ARG A 471 19.22 -14.08 -8.11
CA ARG A 471 18.96 -12.66 -7.81
C ARG A 471 19.82 -12.16 -6.66
N LEU A 472 20.06 -13.05 -5.67
CA LEU A 472 20.91 -12.81 -4.51
C LEU A 472 22.19 -13.67 -4.65
N ARG A 473 23.32 -13.02 -4.54
CA ARG A 473 24.62 -13.63 -4.83
C ARG A 473 25.23 -14.28 -3.58
N PRO A 474 25.89 -15.44 -3.68
CA PRO A 474 26.48 -16.14 -2.54
C PRO A 474 27.72 -15.44 -1.97
N ASP A 475 28.40 -14.58 -2.76
CA ASP A 475 29.57 -13.82 -2.38
C ASP A 475 29.24 -12.45 -1.76
N ARG A 476 28.00 -12.28 -1.23
CA ARG A 476 27.52 -11.02 -0.66
C ARG A 476 26.86 -11.19 0.69
N LEU A 477 27.05 -10.18 1.54
CA LEU A 477 26.28 -9.93 2.74
C LEU A 477 25.27 -8.81 2.48
N TYR A 478 24.01 -9.05 2.76
CA TYR A 478 22.93 -8.09 2.52
C TYR A 478 22.44 -7.52 3.85
N LEU A 479 22.47 -6.19 3.97
CA LEU A 479 21.78 -5.48 5.05
C LEU A 479 20.32 -5.29 4.65
N VAL A 480 19.41 -5.84 5.43
CA VAL A 480 17.96 -5.83 5.16
C VAL A 480 17.25 -5.01 6.23
N ARG A 481 16.41 -4.09 5.80
CA ARG A 481 15.61 -3.21 6.65
C ARG A 481 14.41 -3.96 7.28
N PRO A 482 13.86 -3.44 8.39
CA PRO A 482 12.65 -3.99 9.00
C PRO A 482 11.47 -4.10 8.03
N ASP A 483 11.34 -3.16 7.08
CA ASP A 483 10.30 -3.17 6.06
C ASP A 483 10.59 -4.12 4.88
N GLY A 484 11.65 -4.92 4.96
CA GLY A 484 12.01 -5.92 3.98
C GLY A 484 12.66 -5.37 2.70
N PHE A 485 13.19 -4.15 2.69
CA PHE A 485 13.99 -3.63 1.60
C PHE A 485 15.49 -3.85 1.84
N ILE A 486 16.22 -4.11 0.76
CA ILE A 486 17.68 -4.29 0.81
C ILE A 486 18.32 -2.92 0.90
N ALA A 487 18.96 -2.63 2.03
CA ALA A 487 19.64 -1.37 2.28
C ALA A 487 21.03 -1.33 1.66
N ALA A 488 21.78 -2.44 1.75
CA ALA A 488 23.13 -2.54 1.21
C ALA A 488 23.46 -3.97 0.78
N SER A 489 24.42 -4.10 -0.12
CA SER A 489 25.03 -5.36 -0.57
C SER A 489 26.56 -5.24 -0.48
N LEU A 490 27.16 -6.03 0.36
CA LEU A 490 28.57 -5.96 0.70
C LEU A 490 29.32 -7.21 0.20
N PRO A 491 30.44 -7.09 -0.51
CA PRO A 491 31.20 -8.26 -0.94
C PRO A 491 31.78 -8.99 0.27
N LEU A 492 31.69 -10.33 0.26
CA LEU A 492 32.32 -11.21 1.22
C LEU A 492 33.71 -11.65 0.70
N ARG A 493 34.73 -11.51 1.53
CA ARG A 493 36.06 -12.05 1.31
C ARG A 493 36.43 -12.94 2.49
N ALA A 494 36.63 -14.23 2.25
CA ALA A 494 36.93 -15.21 3.31
C ALA A 494 35.92 -15.13 4.50
N LYS A 495 34.62 -15.06 4.21
CA LYS A 495 33.51 -14.91 5.14
C LYS A 495 33.34 -13.53 5.81
N SER A 496 34.28 -12.61 5.62
CA SER A 496 34.22 -11.28 6.23
C SER A 496 33.74 -10.23 5.22
N ALA A 497 32.89 -9.30 5.67
CA ALA A 497 32.48 -8.13 4.90
C ALA A 497 33.51 -7.01 5.05
N ASP A 498 33.64 -6.17 4.00
CA ASP A 498 34.46 -4.98 4.05
C ASP A 498 33.92 -3.98 5.09
N SER A 499 34.65 -3.80 6.18
CA SER A 499 34.26 -2.95 7.31
C SER A 499 34.15 -1.46 6.94
N THR A 500 34.90 -1.00 5.96
CA THR A 500 34.84 0.40 5.49
C THR A 500 33.54 0.64 4.72
N GLN A 501 33.20 -0.26 3.80
CA GLN A 501 31.96 -0.18 3.05
C GLN A 501 30.74 -0.38 3.96
N LEU A 502 30.83 -1.26 4.95
CA LEU A 502 29.76 -1.47 5.93
C LEU A 502 29.51 -0.19 6.72
N ARG A 503 30.52 0.45 7.30
CA ARG A 503 30.37 1.72 8.01
C ARG A 503 29.79 2.82 7.12
N ALA A 504 30.21 2.90 5.87
CA ALA A 504 29.65 3.85 4.92
C ALA A 504 28.16 3.58 4.64
N ALA A 505 27.75 2.32 4.52
CA ALA A 505 26.36 1.93 4.36
C ALA A 505 25.52 2.28 5.60
N LEU A 506 26.01 1.97 6.81
CA LEU A 506 25.33 2.31 8.07
C LEU A 506 25.13 3.82 8.20
N ALA A 507 26.18 4.61 7.95
CA ALA A 507 26.09 6.07 7.99
C ALA A 507 25.10 6.63 6.96
N ALA A 508 25.07 6.09 5.74
CA ALA A 508 24.13 6.51 4.70
C ALA A 508 22.67 6.24 5.06
N HIS A 509 22.41 5.24 5.91
CA HIS A 509 21.11 4.92 6.44
C HIS A 509 20.80 5.58 7.79
N GLY A 510 21.74 6.38 8.33
CA GLY A 510 21.60 7.04 9.64
C GLY A 510 21.58 6.06 10.81
N ILE A 511 22.15 4.87 10.65
CA ILE A 511 22.25 3.87 11.71
C ILE A 511 23.27 4.36 12.74
N MET A 512 22.82 4.42 13.99
CA MET A 512 23.63 4.87 15.13
C MET A 512 24.32 3.67 15.79
N ASN A 513 25.52 3.92 16.32
CA ASN A 513 26.31 2.91 17.04
C ASN A 513 25.75 2.65 18.44
#